data_7181bf2152e665a90ef9c38503096c12
#
_entry.id   7181bf2152e665a90ef9c38503096c12
#
_cell.length_a   1.000
_cell.length_b   1.000
_cell.length_c   1.000
_cell.angle_alpha   90.00
_cell.angle_beta   90.00
_cell.angle_gamma   90.00
#
_symmetry.space_group_name_H-M   'P 1'
#
loop_
_entity.id
_entity.type
_entity.pdbx_description
1 polymer ?
#
loop_
_entity_poly.entity_id
_entity_poly.type
_entity_poly.pdbx_seq_one_letter_code
_entity_poly.pdbx_strand_id
1 'polypeptide(L)'
;EDAEIILGTSADSKETFENKIKEEAVLDVVERLKVKPGEFYFIPAGMLHSIGSGVLVYETMQSSDISYRVYDYERNRTDGSSLEVKKALDVIQFTANAPAIVPETTIVENHKRSQIVSNDFFTMVKWEISGTLNYMKPREFCLISVLEGHGQVITDGEIFKLEKGSNFILTSEDLDSVFEGEFTLIISYI
;
A
#
# COMPACT_ATOMS: atom_id res chain seq x y z
N GLU A 1 5.34 7.56 -18.22
CA GLU A 1 4.57 6.62 -19.05
C GLU A 1 5.04 5.16 -18.96
N ASP A 2 6.23 4.84 -18.52
CA ASP A 2 6.76 3.47 -18.40
C ASP A 2 7.17 3.15 -16.93
N ALA A 3 6.31 3.50 -16.00
CA ALA A 3 6.55 3.22 -14.58
C ALA A 3 6.43 1.72 -14.31
N GLU A 4 7.44 1.16 -13.64
CA GLU A 4 7.52 -0.26 -13.32
C GLU A 4 7.77 -0.46 -11.84
N ILE A 5 7.28 -1.57 -11.31
CA ILE A 5 7.69 -2.11 -10.02
C ILE A 5 8.33 -3.48 -10.23
N ILE A 6 9.16 -3.89 -9.28
CA ILE A 6 9.57 -5.28 -9.17
C ILE A 6 8.59 -5.95 -8.21
N LEU A 7 8.04 -7.11 -8.61
CA LEU A 7 7.07 -7.84 -7.82
C LEU A 7 7.24 -9.34 -8.04
N GLY A 8 8.11 -9.97 -7.26
CA GLY A 8 8.46 -11.37 -7.37
C GLY A 8 9.80 -11.64 -8.04
N THR A 9 10.08 -12.90 -8.24
CA THR A 9 11.29 -13.40 -8.89
C THR A 9 10.98 -14.62 -9.76
N SER A 10 11.65 -14.74 -10.89
CA SER A 10 11.62 -15.91 -11.76
C SER A 10 12.59 -17.02 -11.32
N ALA A 11 13.40 -16.77 -10.29
CA ALA A 11 14.23 -17.84 -9.72
C ALA A 11 13.33 -18.89 -9.05
N ASP A 12 13.58 -20.15 -9.33
CA ASP A 12 12.79 -21.28 -8.85
C ASP A 12 13.23 -21.77 -7.45
N SER A 13 14.37 -21.32 -6.99
CA SER A 13 14.97 -21.80 -5.74
C SER A 13 15.87 -20.75 -5.09
N LYS A 14 16.10 -20.95 -3.78
CA LYS A 14 17.07 -20.18 -2.99
C LYS A 14 18.47 -20.25 -3.61
N GLU A 15 18.89 -21.44 -4.06
CA GLU A 15 20.22 -21.66 -4.64
C GLU A 15 20.39 -20.88 -5.95
N THR A 16 19.41 -20.93 -6.84
CA THR A 16 19.40 -20.17 -8.10
C THR A 16 19.50 -18.67 -7.82
N PHE A 17 18.70 -18.17 -6.90
CA PHE A 17 18.69 -16.74 -6.54
C PHE A 17 20.00 -16.30 -5.88
N GLU A 18 20.55 -17.11 -4.95
CA GLU A 18 21.83 -16.83 -4.29
C GLU A 18 23.00 -16.78 -5.28
N ASN A 19 23.01 -17.67 -6.28
CA ASN A 19 24.00 -17.65 -7.34
C ASN A 19 23.89 -16.38 -8.17
N LYS A 20 22.69 -15.93 -8.49
CA LYS A 20 22.48 -14.66 -9.21
C LYS A 20 22.94 -13.42 -8.42
N ILE A 21 22.82 -13.44 -7.10
CA ILE A 21 23.40 -12.38 -6.26
C ILE A 21 24.93 -12.41 -6.34
N LYS A 22 25.57 -13.59 -6.25
CA LYS A 22 27.03 -13.74 -6.32
C LYS A 22 27.59 -13.35 -7.69
N GLU A 23 26.81 -13.54 -8.74
CA GLU A 23 27.14 -13.15 -10.13
C GLU A 23 26.87 -11.65 -10.40
N GLU A 24 26.39 -10.89 -9.42
CA GLU A 24 25.91 -9.50 -9.58
C GLU A 24 24.79 -9.36 -10.63
N ALA A 25 24.04 -10.43 -10.88
CA ALA A 25 23.03 -10.58 -11.92
C ALA A 25 21.62 -10.77 -11.34
N VAL A 26 21.34 -10.26 -10.13
CA VAL A 26 20.04 -10.42 -9.46
C VAL A 26 18.90 -9.80 -10.26
N LEU A 27 19.18 -8.75 -11.03
CA LEU A 27 18.18 -8.08 -11.87
C LEU A 27 17.71 -8.90 -13.08
N ASP A 28 18.42 -9.98 -13.43
CA ASP A 28 18.04 -10.90 -14.51
C ASP A 28 16.91 -11.85 -14.11
N VAL A 29 16.70 -12.00 -12.81
CA VAL A 29 15.72 -12.94 -12.23
C VAL A 29 14.63 -12.24 -11.41
N VAL A 30 14.48 -10.92 -11.52
CA VAL A 30 13.35 -10.21 -10.93
C VAL A 30 12.20 -10.09 -11.91
N GLU A 31 10.98 -10.22 -11.41
CA GLU A 31 9.78 -9.98 -12.20
C GLU A 31 9.46 -8.49 -12.22
N ARG A 32 9.41 -7.90 -13.43
CA ARG A 32 9.07 -6.50 -13.66
C ARG A 32 7.64 -6.37 -14.13
N LEU A 33 6.92 -5.46 -13.51
CA LEU A 33 5.52 -5.22 -13.81
C LEU A 33 5.30 -3.74 -14.13
N LYS A 34 4.74 -3.48 -15.32
CA LYS A 34 4.26 -2.13 -15.67
C LYS A 34 3.00 -1.82 -14.87
N VAL A 35 2.98 -0.64 -14.24
CA VAL A 35 1.88 -0.23 -13.37
C VAL A 35 1.21 1.04 -13.86
N LYS A 36 -0.07 1.19 -13.50
CA LYS A 36 -0.89 2.35 -13.86
C LYS A 36 -1.51 2.97 -12.61
N PRO A 37 -1.81 4.28 -12.64
CA PRO A 37 -2.56 4.91 -11.56
C PRO A 37 -3.88 4.18 -11.27
N GLY A 38 -4.16 3.97 -9.99
CA GLY A 38 -5.39 3.32 -9.53
C GLY A 38 -5.33 1.79 -9.42
N GLU A 39 -4.22 1.18 -9.79
CA GLU A 39 -3.99 -0.26 -9.55
C GLU A 39 -3.59 -0.52 -8.10
N PHE A 40 -3.94 -1.69 -7.60
CA PHE A 40 -3.67 -2.14 -6.24
C PHE A 40 -2.98 -3.50 -6.25
N TYR A 41 -1.97 -3.61 -5.41
CA TYR A 41 -1.19 -4.84 -5.26
C TYR A 41 -1.07 -5.19 -3.78
N PHE A 42 -1.44 -6.41 -3.42
CA PHE A 42 -1.16 -6.96 -2.11
C PHE A 42 0.19 -7.65 -2.13
N ILE A 43 1.10 -7.23 -1.26
CA ILE A 43 2.45 -7.79 -1.17
C ILE A 43 2.52 -8.63 0.10
N PRO A 44 2.43 -9.95 0.02
CA PRO A 44 2.56 -10.82 1.17
C PRO A 44 3.99 -10.82 1.72
N ALA A 45 4.14 -11.18 3.00
CA ALA A 45 5.45 -11.34 3.60
C ALA A 45 6.31 -12.34 2.80
N GLY A 46 7.59 -12.02 2.64
CA GLY A 46 8.55 -12.83 1.86
C GLY A 46 8.52 -12.59 0.35
N MET A 47 7.61 -11.77 -0.16
CA MET A 47 7.64 -11.42 -1.58
C MET A 47 8.73 -10.40 -1.87
N LEU A 48 9.59 -10.72 -2.84
CA LEU A 48 10.58 -9.78 -3.37
C LEU A 48 9.85 -8.63 -4.07
N HIS A 49 10.13 -7.39 -3.68
CA HIS A 49 9.51 -6.22 -4.31
C HIS A 49 10.39 -4.98 -4.26
N SER A 50 10.16 -4.09 -5.19
CA SER A 50 10.79 -2.76 -5.21
C SER A 50 9.93 -1.79 -6.03
N ILE A 51 9.87 -0.54 -5.57
CA ILE A 51 9.19 0.54 -6.29
C ILE A 51 10.20 1.18 -7.24
N GLY A 52 9.86 1.21 -8.52
CA GLY A 52 10.68 1.82 -9.56
C GLY A 52 10.61 3.35 -9.58
N SER A 53 11.51 3.96 -10.33
CA SER A 53 11.51 5.42 -10.50
C SER A 53 10.22 5.90 -11.20
N GLY A 54 9.74 7.09 -10.81
CA GLY A 54 8.53 7.69 -11.38
C GLY A 54 7.22 7.11 -10.88
N VAL A 55 7.24 6.17 -9.95
CA VAL A 55 6.05 5.62 -9.29
C VAL A 55 5.79 6.38 -7.99
N LEU A 56 4.58 6.91 -7.86
CA LEU A 56 4.05 7.42 -6.59
C LEU A 56 3.07 6.39 -6.04
N VAL A 57 3.30 5.94 -4.81
CA VAL A 57 2.46 4.94 -4.16
C VAL A 57 1.85 5.48 -2.86
N TYR A 58 0.68 4.98 -2.54
CA TYR A 58 0.13 4.97 -1.21
C TYR A 58 0.29 3.56 -0.65
N GLU A 59 1.01 3.40 0.44
CA GLU A 59 1.30 2.11 1.05
C GLU A 59 0.68 2.03 2.44
N THR A 60 -0.08 0.97 2.67
CA THR A 60 -0.56 0.57 3.99
C THR A 60 0.07 -0.77 4.31
N MET A 61 0.76 -0.87 5.42
CA MET A 61 1.38 -2.12 5.82
C MET A 61 1.08 -2.47 7.27
N GLN A 62 1.19 -3.74 7.58
CA GLN A 62 1.18 -4.23 8.95
C GLN A 62 2.32 -3.56 9.74
N SER A 63 2.08 -3.26 11.01
CA SER A 63 3.09 -2.67 11.89
C SER A 63 4.25 -3.65 12.09
N SER A 64 5.30 -3.48 11.29
CA SER A 64 6.53 -4.28 11.34
C SER A 64 7.70 -3.44 10.82
N ASP A 65 8.83 -3.52 11.50
CA ASP A 65 10.09 -2.91 11.10
C ASP A 65 11.05 -3.89 10.41
N ILE A 66 10.59 -5.13 10.15
CA ILE A 66 11.41 -6.18 9.54
C ILE A 66 11.38 -6.03 8.02
N SER A 67 12.46 -5.50 7.47
CA SER A 67 12.67 -5.39 6.02
C SER A 67 14.10 -5.79 5.68
N TYR A 68 14.26 -6.82 4.85
CA TYR A 68 15.56 -7.32 4.43
C TYR A 68 15.88 -6.88 3.01
N ARG A 69 16.96 -6.14 2.84
CA ARG A 69 17.41 -5.66 1.53
C ARG A 69 18.37 -6.64 0.88
N VAL A 70 18.08 -6.99 -0.36
CA VAL A 70 18.87 -7.93 -1.17
C VAL A 70 19.83 -7.20 -2.09
N TYR A 71 19.38 -6.10 -2.69
CA TYR A 71 20.10 -5.32 -3.69
C TYR A 71 19.79 -3.83 -3.53
N ASP A 72 20.72 -2.97 -3.82
CA ASP A 72 20.57 -1.53 -3.66
C ASP A 72 21.29 -0.70 -4.74
N TYR A 73 21.35 -1.22 -5.95
CA TYR A 73 21.92 -0.50 -7.10
C TYR A 73 23.32 0.10 -6.81
N GLU A 74 24.15 -0.60 -6.03
CA GLU A 74 25.52 -0.20 -5.64
C GLU A 74 25.60 1.19 -4.97
N ARG A 75 24.50 1.68 -4.41
CA ARG A 75 24.48 2.97 -3.74
C ARG A 75 25.42 2.96 -2.52
N ASN A 76 26.26 3.98 -2.42
CA ASN A 76 27.05 4.23 -1.22
C ASN A 76 26.13 4.58 -0.05
N ARG A 77 26.08 3.71 0.94
CA ARG A 77 25.23 3.88 2.12
C ARG A 77 25.95 4.68 3.17
N THR A 78 25.46 5.88 3.44
CA THR A 78 25.97 6.75 4.50
C THR A 78 25.21 6.58 5.82
N ASP A 79 24.08 5.84 5.81
CA ASP A 79 23.19 5.63 6.95
C ASP A 79 23.58 4.43 7.83
N GLY A 80 24.68 3.75 7.52
CA GLY A 80 25.14 2.56 8.24
C GLY A 80 24.33 1.29 7.98
N SER A 81 23.31 1.34 7.10
CA SER A 81 22.55 0.15 6.73
C SER A 81 23.38 -0.81 5.87
N SER A 82 23.18 -2.11 6.02
CA SER A 82 23.84 -3.16 5.24
C SER A 82 22.82 -4.00 4.47
N LEU A 83 23.28 -4.68 3.43
CA LEU A 83 22.48 -5.73 2.80
C LEU A 83 22.36 -6.93 3.75
N GLU A 84 21.16 -7.42 3.89
CA GLU A 84 20.86 -8.57 4.75
C GLU A 84 20.51 -9.81 3.91
N VAL A 85 21.31 -10.05 2.88
CA VAL A 85 21.09 -11.08 1.87
C VAL A 85 20.78 -12.44 2.49
N LYS A 86 21.53 -12.87 3.51
CA LYS A 86 21.31 -14.18 4.14
C LYS A 86 19.93 -14.28 4.77
N LYS A 87 19.50 -13.26 5.53
CA LYS A 87 18.18 -13.24 6.16
C LYS A 87 17.08 -13.15 5.12
N ALA A 88 17.28 -12.33 4.07
CA ALA A 88 16.35 -12.23 2.96
C ALA A 88 16.14 -13.60 2.28
N LEU A 89 17.23 -14.31 1.97
CA LEU A 89 17.19 -15.66 1.37
C LEU A 89 16.47 -16.70 2.24
N ASP A 90 16.42 -16.51 3.55
CA ASP A 90 15.71 -17.41 4.46
C ASP A 90 14.19 -17.19 4.46
N VAL A 91 13.70 -16.04 3.96
CA VAL A 91 12.27 -15.66 3.99
C VAL A 91 11.66 -15.45 2.62
N ILE A 92 12.46 -15.31 1.55
CA ILE A 92 11.94 -15.12 0.19
C ILE A 92 11.06 -16.30 -0.23
N GLN A 93 9.89 -15.98 -0.76
CA GLN A 93 8.96 -16.93 -1.36
C GLN A 93 9.16 -16.92 -2.89
N PHE A 94 9.82 -17.96 -3.40
CA PHE A 94 10.17 -18.07 -4.83
C PHE A 94 8.97 -18.39 -5.75
N THR A 95 7.84 -18.78 -5.19
CA THR A 95 6.62 -19.10 -5.94
C THR A 95 5.52 -18.06 -5.75
N ALA A 96 5.81 -16.98 -5.03
CA ALA A 96 4.81 -15.97 -4.75
C ALA A 96 4.45 -15.19 -6.03
N ASN A 97 3.15 -15.03 -6.24
CA ASN A 97 2.59 -14.21 -7.31
C ASN A 97 1.61 -13.22 -6.68
N ALA A 98 1.69 -11.97 -7.07
CA ALA A 98 0.78 -10.92 -6.60
C ALA A 98 0.12 -10.25 -7.81
N PRO A 99 -0.96 -10.80 -8.32
CA PRO A 99 -1.73 -10.14 -9.36
C PRO A 99 -2.33 -8.84 -8.84
N ALA A 100 -2.60 -7.91 -9.74
CA ALA A 100 -3.35 -6.72 -9.40
C ALA A 100 -4.68 -7.10 -8.74
N ILE A 101 -5.02 -6.43 -7.65
CA ILE A 101 -6.30 -6.63 -6.98
C ILE A 101 -7.39 -5.93 -7.77
N VAL A 102 -8.47 -6.64 -8.04
CA VAL A 102 -9.70 -6.04 -8.55
C VAL A 102 -10.62 -5.78 -7.34
N PRO A 103 -10.81 -4.51 -6.93
CA PRO A 103 -11.61 -4.19 -5.75
C PRO A 103 -13.06 -4.59 -5.92
N GLU A 104 -13.67 -5.11 -4.87
CA GLU A 104 -15.12 -5.27 -4.80
C GLU A 104 -15.78 -3.90 -4.59
N THR A 105 -16.54 -3.47 -5.58
CA THR A 105 -17.14 -2.13 -5.60
C THR A 105 -18.64 -2.19 -5.36
N THR A 106 -19.12 -1.34 -4.46
CA THR A 106 -20.53 -1.14 -4.14
C THR A 106 -20.87 0.35 -4.18
N ILE A 107 -22.13 0.66 -4.42
CA ILE A 107 -22.67 2.03 -4.29
C ILE A 107 -23.41 2.10 -2.96
N VAL A 108 -23.02 3.05 -2.13
CA VAL A 108 -23.66 3.35 -0.86
C VAL A 108 -24.24 4.77 -0.97
N GLU A 109 -25.55 4.88 -0.97
CA GLU A 109 -26.25 6.12 -1.33
C GLU A 109 -25.80 6.58 -2.74
N ASN A 110 -25.09 7.69 -2.85
CA ASN A 110 -24.55 8.20 -4.11
C ASN A 110 -23.01 8.09 -4.19
N HIS A 111 -22.39 7.37 -3.25
CA HIS A 111 -20.95 7.26 -3.12
C HIS A 111 -20.46 5.90 -3.56
N LYS A 112 -19.28 5.86 -4.13
CA LYS A 112 -18.66 4.60 -4.54
C LYS A 112 -17.71 4.11 -3.46
N ARG A 113 -17.96 2.90 -2.95
CA ARG A 113 -17.14 2.20 -1.98
C ARG A 113 -16.47 1.00 -2.64
N SER A 114 -15.15 0.97 -2.62
CA SER A 114 -14.36 -0.15 -3.18
C SER A 114 -13.53 -0.79 -2.08
N GLN A 115 -13.86 -2.02 -1.71
CA GLN A 115 -13.04 -2.78 -0.76
C GLN A 115 -11.83 -3.34 -1.50
N ILE A 116 -10.64 -2.89 -1.12
CA ILE A 116 -9.38 -3.22 -1.78
C ILE A 116 -8.82 -4.52 -1.21
N VAL A 117 -8.71 -4.58 0.10
CA VAL A 117 -8.22 -5.75 0.83
C VAL A 117 -8.92 -5.86 2.17
N SER A 118 -9.16 -7.09 2.61
CA SER A 118 -9.57 -7.41 3.98
C SER A 118 -8.97 -8.75 4.33
N ASN A 119 -8.15 -8.79 5.36
CA ASN A 119 -7.50 -9.98 5.88
C ASN A 119 -7.40 -9.92 7.41
N ASP A 120 -6.69 -10.85 8.01
CA ASP A 120 -6.55 -10.93 9.48
C ASP A 120 -5.75 -9.77 10.09
N PHE A 121 -5.07 -8.96 9.27
CA PHE A 121 -4.18 -7.91 9.74
C PHE A 121 -4.78 -6.51 9.59
N PHE A 122 -5.46 -6.24 8.46
CA PHE A 122 -6.10 -4.97 8.19
C PHE A 122 -7.12 -5.05 7.05
N THR A 123 -8.00 -4.07 7.05
CA THR A 123 -8.92 -3.81 5.94
C THR A 123 -8.59 -2.45 5.34
N MET A 124 -8.61 -2.35 4.00
CA MET A 124 -8.44 -1.10 3.28
C MET A 124 -9.59 -0.89 2.29
N VAL A 125 -10.22 0.27 2.36
CA VAL A 125 -11.38 0.65 1.55
C VAL A 125 -11.11 2.00 0.89
N LYS A 126 -11.38 2.10 -0.41
CA LYS A 126 -11.41 3.37 -1.12
C LYS A 126 -12.85 3.87 -1.18
N TRP A 127 -13.02 5.15 -0.87
CA TRP A 127 -14.27 5.87 -1.05
C TRP A 127 -14.10 6.98 -2.08
N GLU A 128 -15.02 7.06 -3.02
CA GLU A 128 -15.20 8.19 -3.93
C GLU A 128 -16.48 8.89 -3.50
N ILE A 129 -16.33 10.04 -2.85
CA ILE A 129 -17.42 10.79 -2.20
C ILE A 129 -17.78 11.99 -3.07
N SER A 130 -19.07 12.19 -3.29
CA SER A 130 -19.66 13.35 -3.97
C SER A 130 -20.83 13.83 -3.15
N GLY A 131 -20.73 15.01 -2.54
CA GLY A 131 -21.71 15.58 -1.62
C GLY A 131 -21.48 15.19 -0.16
N THR A 132 -22.52 14.73 0.53
CA THR A 132 -22.49 14.44 1.98
C THR A 132 -22.58 12.94 2.23
N LEU A 133 -21.62 12.39 2.97
CA LEU A 133 -21.61 11.01 3.45
C LEU A 133 -21.66 10.99 4.98
N ASN A 134 -22.68 10.38 5.55
CA ASN A 134 -22.71 10.04 6.98
C ASN A 134 -21.89 8.78 7.18
N TYR A 135 -20.72 8.92 7.79
CA TYR A 135 -19.76 7.83 7.94
C TYR A 135 -19.77 7.28 9.37
N MET A 136 -20.20 6.04 9.49
CA MET A 136 -20.08 5.27 10.72
C MET A 136 -18.81 4.42 10.63
N LYS A 137 -17.83 4.68 11.49
CA LYS A 137 -16.58 3.92 11.47
C LYS A 137 -16.82 2.46 11.89
N PRO A 138 -16.19 1.49 11.21
CA PRO A 138 -16.42 0.06 11.45
C PRO A 138 -15.66 -0.48 12.68
N ARG A 139 -14.72 0.27 13.21
CA ARG A 139 -13.82 -0.11 14.30
C ARG A 139 -13.55 1.06 15.24
N GLU A 140 -12.86 0.80 16.33
CA GLU A 140 -12.52 1.82 17.34
C GLU A 140 -11.74 2.99 16.74
N PHE A 141 -10.88 2.73 15.75
CA PHE A 141 -10.18 3.80 15.03
C PHE A 141 -10.06 3.49 13.54
N CYS A 142 -9.89 4.54 12.75
CA CYS A 142 -9.62 4.45 11.32
C CYS A 142 -8.51 5.43 10.93
N LEU A 143 -7.57 4.98 10.10
CA LEU A 143 -6.59 5.83 9.43
C LEU A 143 -7.19 6.29 8.10
N ILE A 144 -7.17 7.60 7.85
CA ILE A 144 -7.80 8.18 6.65
C ILE A 144 -6.80 9.04 5.91
N SER A 145 -6.75 8.88 4.60
CA SER A 145 -5.92 9.66 3.70
C SER A 145 -6.72 10.16 2.51
N VAL A 146 -6.61 11.44 2.23
CA VAL A 146 -7.24 12.08 1.05
C VAL A 146 -6.30 11.96 -0.14
N LEU A 147 -6.66 11.17 -1.14
CA LEU A 147 -5.87 10.97 -2.34
C LEU A 147 -6.08 12.08 -3.37
N GLU A 148 -7.33 12.55 -3.51
CA GLU A 148 -7.71 13.57 -4.48
C GLU A 148 -8.92 14.38 -3.98
N GLY A 149 -9.07 15.60 -4.50
CA GLY A 149 -10.20 16.46 -4.21
C GLY A 149 -10.06 17.27 -2.93
N HIS A 150 -11.19 17.80 -2.46
CA HIS A 150 -11.27 18.65 -1.28
C HIS A 150 -12.67 18.64 -0.65
N GLY A 151 -12.74 18.99 0.62
CA GLY A 151 -13.98 19.04 1.37
C GLY A 151 -13.74 19.30 2.85
N GLN A 152 -14.56 18.67 3.68
CA GLN A 152 -14.42 18.74 5.13
C GLN A 152 -14.93 17.46 5.79
N VAL A 153 -14.45 17.21 7.00
CA VAL A 153 -15.04 16.25 7.92
C VAL A 153 -15.55 16.99 9.14
N ILE A 154 -16.73 16.61 9.57
CA ILE A 154 -17.41 17.12 10.77
C ILE A 154 -17.44 15.94 11.74
N THR A 155 -16.84 16.09 12.91
CA THR A 155 -16.84 15.10 13.97
C THR A 155 -16.89 15.81 15.32
N ASP A 156 -17.69 15.32 16.25
CA ASP A 156 -17.94 15.91 17.58
C ASP A 156 -18.28 17.41 17.58
N GLY A 157 -18.94 17.87 16.49
CA GLY A 157 -19.32 19.27 16.30
C GLY A 157 -18.19 20.19 15.81
N GLU A 158 -16.99 19.66 15.60
CA GLU A 158 -15.86 20.37 15.01
C GLU A 158 -15.76 20.12 13.51
N ILE A 159 -15.27 21.11 12.78
CA ILE A 159 -15.13 21.08 11.32
C ILE A 159 -13.65 21.13 10.95
N PHE A 160 -13.18 20.11 10.23
CA PHE A 160 -11.81 20.04 9.73
C PHE A 160 -11.82 20.05 8.20
N LYS A 161 -11.10 21.01 7.62
CA LYS A 161 -10.93 21.08 6.17
C LYS A 161 -10.02 19.96 5.67
N LEU A 162 -10.40 19.37 4.57
CA LEU A 162 -9.68 18.29 3.91
C LEU A 162 -9.26 18.69 2.50
N GLU A 163 -8.03 18.38 2.15
CA GLU A 163 -7.49 18.55 0.81
C GLU A 163 -6.59 17.37 0.45
N LYS A 164 -6.25 17.25 -0.81
CA LYS A 164 -5.31 16.23 -1.27
C LYS A 164 -4.06 16.20 -0.42
N GLY A 165 -3.71 15.03 0.12
CA GLY A 165 -2.57 14.81 1.02
C GLY A 165 -2.91 14.96 2.50
N SER A 166 -4.13 15.35 2.87
CA SER A 166 -4.58 15.31 4.29
C SER A 166 -4.56 13.89 4.79
N ASN A 167 -3.98 13.69 5.99
CA ASN A 167 -3.94 12.40 6.68
C ASN A 167 -4.36 12.62 8.13
N PHE A 168 -5.25 11.79 8.63
CA PHE A 168 -5.76 11.90 9.99
C PHE A 168 -6.30 10.56 10.51
N ILE A 169 -6.60 10.53 11.79
CA ILE A 169 -7.15 9.38 12.49
C ILE A 169 -8.50 9.78 13.07
N LEU A 170 -9.53 8.97 12.81
CA LEU A 170 -10.74 8.98 13.62
C LEU A 170 -10.51 8.01 14.77
N THR A 171 -10.54 8.52 15.99
CA THR A 171 -10.27 7.75 17.22
C THR A 171 -11.53 7.09 17.77
N SER A 172 -11.41 6.38 18.89
CA SER A 172 -12.57 5.80 19.58
C SER A 172 -13.56 6.85 20.10
N GLU A 173 -13.10 8.07 20.33
CA GLU A 173 -13.91 9.17 20.82
C GLU A 173 -14.77 9.80 19.71
N ASP A 174 -14.29 9.75 18.46
CA ASP A 174 -15.05 10.23 17.29
C ASP A 174 -16.20 9.27 16.98
N LEU A 175 -17.42 9.60 17.33
CA LEU A 175 -18.59 8.72 17.15
C LEU A 175 -19.01 8.66 15.69
N ASP A 176 -19.83 9.60 15.26
CA ASP A 176 -20.32 9.69 13.90
C ASP A 176 -19.63 10.88 13.19
N SER A 177 -19.11 10.61 12.03
CA SER A 177 -18.43 11.62 11.22
C SER A 177 -19.21 11.88 9.94
N VAL A 178 -19.27 13.15 9.54
CA VAL A 178 -19.90 13.55 8.28
C VAL A 178 -18.82 14.08 7.36
N PHE A 179 -18.66 13.45 6.20
CA PHE A 179 -17.80 13.94 5.13
C PHE A 179 -18.63 14.76 4.15
N GLU A 180 -18.15 15.93 3.80
CA GLU A 180 -18.82 16.82 2.84
C GLU A 180 -17.82 17.33 1.81
N GLY A 181 -18.06 17.09 0.53
CA GLY A 181 -17.21 17.56 -0.56
C GLY A 181 -17.12 16.60 -1.73
N GLU A 182 -16.08 16.82 -2.53
CA GLU A 182 -15.76 16.00 -3.71
C GLU A 182 -14.34 15.46 -3.52
N PHE A 183 -14.19 14.23 -3.08
CA PHE A 183 -12.87 13.65 -2.82
C PHE A 183 -12.82 12.13 -2.86
N THR A 184 -11.62 11.63 -3.09
CA THR A 184 -11.26 10.22 -2.97
C THR A 184 -10.46 10.01 -1.70
N LEU A 185 -10.94 9.10 -0.85
CA LEU A 185 -10.29 8.70 0.41
C LEU A 185 -9.81 7.25 0.34
N ILE A 186 -8.73 6.97 1.06
CA ILE A 186 -8.44 5.62 1.58
C ILE A 186 -8.71 5.62 3.06
N ILE A 187 -9.43 4.60 3.51
CA ILE A 187 -9.70 4.33 4.92
C ILE A 187 -9.14 2.95 5.25
N SER A 188 -8.29 2.88 6.26
CA SER A 188 -7.70 1.63 6.75
C SER A 188 -8.00 1.43 8.22
N TYR A 189 -8.27 0.18 8.61
CA TYR A 189 -8.56 -0.22 10.00
C TYR A 189 -8.21 -1.70 10.22
N ILE A 190 -8.09 -2.09 11.49
CA ILE A 190 -7.78 -3.46 11.93
C ILE A 190 -9.05 -4.19 12.34
#